data_5a185bd51ef01689a990e7e3493dccc1
#
_entry.id   5a185bd51ef01689a990e7e3493dccc1
#
_cell.length_a   1.000
_cell.length_b   1.000
_cell.length_c   1.000
_cell.angle_alpha   90.00
_cell.angle_beta   90.00
_cell.angle_gamma   90.00
#
_symmetry.space_group_name_H-M   'P 1'
#
loop_
_entity.id
_entity.type
_entity.pdbx_description
1 polymer ?
#
loop_
_entity_poly.entity_id
_entity_poly.type
_entity_poly.pdbx_seq_one_letter_code
_entity_poly.pdbx_strand_id
1 'polypeptide(L)'
;APWGKFTMNDAVGDGHEDYDVDFRAQYAWAGLNPDNTSFSSVGGPMMFAHWGAAGWDTTGRLAAAQMVGRVTISSPDAPGGADSPNQPSTMGVMGSDDPNLTTDEYDASSMQIQYNTYMASGRLYPHHADDIEPEGNFDTPTNAPNIFDGVYDEGGWSVIEGHGPYDIPFGQTVNIVVADAVGGLSMRAKYDIGKLYKAAGSDSELLSYNGSSMTKNQWALTARDSLFKTFERALANHASGYNIPQAPYPPEKFEVTSGTDKITLSWVAASGGPTVTGWHIYRAKGTYSFPIIGEALADHGGLGHELIANLAASATGFEDEAAARGENYYYFIQAVGDAAQNNGAAMTPAGALKSNQHWTQTYLPASLKRAPGSGLENVRVVPNPYHVKADTDVRYSDKDRLAFLDVPGNCTIKIYTQLGELVETIEHTDGSGDEYWDQTTSSRQVVASGLYIAHITDNVTDETAERKFVIIR
;
A
#
# COMPACT_ATOMS: atom_id res chain seq x y z
N ALA A 1 -4.09 -23.73 9.64
CA ALA A 1 -3.53 -22.44 9.26
C ALA A 1 -4.59 -21.37 9.36
N PRO A 2 -4.25 -20.18 9.85
CA PRO A 2 -5.22 -19.09 10.03
C PRO A 2 -5.64 -18.42 8.72
N TRP A 3 -5.22 -18.91 7.59
CA TRP A 3 -5.29 -18.20 6.31
C TRP A 3 -6.51 -18.51 5.47
N GLY A 4 -7.45 -19.24 6.03
CA GLY A 4 -8.72 -19.47 5.37
C GLY A 4 -8.77 -20.75 4.59
N LYS A 5 -9.68 -20.80 3.66
CA LYS A 5 -9.96 -21.97 2.85
C LYS A 5 -9.63 -21.73 1.42
N PHE A 6 -9.28 -22.79 0.74
CA PHE A 6 -9.07 -22.79 -0.70
C PHE A 6 -10.32 -23.28 -1.40
N THR A 7 -10.51 -22.75 -2.58
CA THR A 7 -11.52 -23.24 -3.49
C THR A 7 -10.94 -23.35 -4.89
N MET A 8 -11.54 -24.16 -5.70
CA MET A 8 -11.26 -24.25 -7.12
C MET A 8 -12.55 -23.98 -7.88
N ASN A 9 -12.45 -23.22 -8.94
CA ASN A 9 -13.50 -23.05 -9.91
C ASN A 9 -12.99 -23.50 -11.28
N ASP A 10 -13.75 -24.31 -11.97
CA ASP A 10 -13.38 -24.86 -13.24
C ASP A 10 -14.01 -24.06 -14.39
N ALA A 11 -13.28 -23.92 -15.49
CA ALA A 11 -13.75 -23.20 -16.66
C ALA A 11 -14.81 -23.97 -17.46
N VAL A 12 -15.03 -25.25 -17.15
CA VAL A 12 -15.91 -26.09 -17.97
C VAL A 12 -16.80 -26.96 -17.10
N GLY A 13 -18.03 -26.49 -16.91
CA GLY A 13 -19.10 -27.34 -16.46
C GLY A 13 -18.94 -27.92 -15.07
N ASP A 14 -18.42 -27.11 -14.14
CA ASP A 14 -18.43 -27.48 -12.73
C ASP A 14 -19.83 -27.50 -12.12
N GLY A 15 -20.82 -27.03 -12.87
CA GLY A 15 -22.19 -26.96 -12.42
C GLY A 15 -22.52 -25.70 -11.63
N HIS A 16 -21.57 -24.79 -11.46
CA HIS A 16 -21.78 -23.51 -10.77
C HIS A 16 -22.24 -22.44 -11.76
N GLU A 17 -23.50 -22.47 -12.10
CA GLU A 17 -24.12 -21.50 -13.01
C GLU A 17 -24.28 -20.09 -12.41
N ASP A 18 -23.94 -19.92 -11.13
CA ASP A 18 -24.08 -18.66 -10.42
C ASP A 18 -22.95 -17.65 -10.71
N TYR A 19 -21.90 -18.09 -11.37
CA TYR A 19 -20.89 -17.19 -11.91
C TYR A 19 -21.17 -16.89 -13.39
N ASP A 20 -21.25 -15.64 -13.73
CA ASP A 20 -21.39 -15.21 -15.13
C ASP A 20 -20.20 -15.61 -16.02
N VAL A 21 -19.09 -16.06 -15.41
CA VAL A 21 -17.85 -16.44 -16.10
C VAL A 21 -17.22 -17.65 -15.41
N ASP A 22 -16.99 -18.70 -16.18
CA ASP A 22 -16.22 -19.85 -15.74
C ASP A 22 -14.73 -19.56 -15.81
N PHE A 23 -14.02 -19.78 -14.70
CA PHE A 23 -12.59 -19.63 -14.61
C PHE A 23 -11.89 -20.96 -14.29
N ARG A 24 -10.80 -21.25 -14.97
CA ARG A 24 -9.84 -22.27 -14.53
C ARG A 24 -8.94 -21.63 -13.47
N ALA A 25 -9.45 -21.50 -12.24
CA ALA A 25 -8.82 -20.70 -11.21
C ALA A 25 -8.82 -21.42 -9.87
N GLN A 26 -7.79 -21.15 -9.10
CA GLN A 26 -7.72 -21.44 -7.67
C GLN A 26 -7.66 -20.12 -6.94
N TYR A 27 -8.41 -19.98 -5.86
CA TYR A 27 -8.34 -18.78 -5.02
C TYR A 27 -8.56 -19.12 -3.55
N ALA A 28 -8.07 -18.23 -2.69
CA ALA A 28 -8.12 -18.40 -1.25
C ALA A 28 -8.64 -17.14 -0.57
N TRP A 29 -9.27 -17.33 0.56
CA TRP A 29 -9.76 -16.27 1.43
C TRP A 29 -9.47 -16.61 2.89
N ALA A 30 -9.43 -15.60 3.76
CA ALA A 30 -9.42 -15.82 5.19
C ALA A 30 -10.82 -16.22 5.65
N GLY A 31 -10.96 -17.45 6.07
CA GLY A 31 -12.22 -18.04 6.50
C GLY A 31 -12.25 -18.41 7.98
N LEU A 32 -13.35 -19.02 8.37
CA LEU A 32 -13.51 -19.61 9.68
C LEU A 32 -12.56 -20.80 9.84
N ASN A 33 -11.75 -20.79 10.89
CA ASN A 33 -10.96 -21.95 11.28
C ASN A 33 -11.55 -22.52 12.58
N PRO A 34 -12.13 -23.73 12.57
CA PRO A 34 -12.77 -24.32 13.73
C PRO A 34 -11.78 -24.60 14.87
N ASP A 35 -10.51 -24.80 14.55
CA ASP A 35 -9.46 -25.12 15.55
C ASP A 35 -8.77 -23.88 16.11
N ASN A 36 -8.98 -22.71 15.49
CA ASN A 36 -8.35 -21.48 15.91
C ASN A 36 -9.37 -20.34 16.09
N THR A 37 -9.89 -20.22 17.30
CA THR A 37 -10.90 -19.22 17.65
C THR A 37 -10.43 -17.77 17.52
N SER A 38 -9.11 -17.55 17.44
CA SER A 38 -8.54 -16.21 17.23
C SER A 38 -8.80 -15.66 15.82
N PHE A 39 -9.14 -16.53 14.87
CA PHE A 39 -9.43 -16.22 13.47
C PHE A 39 -10.84 -16.69 13.06
N SER A 40 -11.74 -16.74 14.01
CA SER A 40 -13.08 -17.31 13.82
C SER A 40 -14.04 -16.47 12.98
N SER A 41 -13.55 -15.43 12.32
CA SER A 41 -14.43 -14.46 11.66
C SER A 41 -13.88 -14.07 10.29
N VAL A 42 -14.62 -14.36 9.25
CA VAL A 42 -14.27 -13.98 7.88
C VAL A 42 -14.13 -12.47 7.77
N GLY A 43 -13.02 -12.02 7.21
CA GLY A 43 -12.72 -10.60 7.11
C GLY A 43 -12.54 -9.92 8.46
N GLY A 44 -12.54 -10.67 9.54
CA GLY A 44 -12.68 -10.23 10.91
C GLY A 44 -11.78 -9.08 11.32
N PRO A 45 -12.11 -8.43 12.45
CA PRO A 45 -11.20 -7.46 13.01
C PRO A 45 -9.88 -8.16 13.30
N MET A 46 -8.79 -7.48 12.98
CA MET A 46 -7.47 -8.04 13.24
C MET A 46 -7.22 -8.13 14.73
N MET A 47 -7.30 -9.32 15.25
CA MET A 47 -6.96 -9.63 16.63
C MET A 47 -5.56 -10.26 16.66
N PHE A 48 -4.51 -9.45 16.76
CA PHE A 48 -3.12 -9.93 16.79
C PHE A 48 -2.62 -10.38 18.16
N ALA A 49 -3.49 -10.74 19.07
CA ALA A 49 -3.06 -11.40 20.31
C ALA A 49 -2.15 -12.61 20.03
N HIS A 50 -2.41 -13.26 18.92
CA HIS A 50 -1.71 -14.49 18.52
C HIS A 50 -0.22 -14.30 18.25
N TRP A 51 0.19 -13.16 17.68
CA TRP A 51 1.58 -12.93 17.29
C TRP A 51 2.42 -12.21 18.34
N GLY A 52 1.85 -11.94 19.53
CA GLY A 52 2.55 -11.21 20.59
C GLY A 52 2.96 -9.78 20.21
N ALA A 53 2.40 -9.25 19.13
CA ALA A 53 2.67 -7.89 18.72
C ALA A 53 2.05 -6.90 19.70
N ALA A 54 2.86 -6.06 20.30
CA ALA A 54 2.44 -4.95 21.13
C ALA A 54 1.86 -3.85 20.24
N GLY A 55 0.59 -3.95 19.86
CA GLY A 55 -0.05 -2.93 19.04
C GLY A 55 -1.30 -3.49 18.40
N TRP A 56 -2.42 -3.19 18.99
CA TRP A 56 -3.73 -3.62 18.50
C TRP A 56 -4.28 -2.58 17.56
N ASP A 57 -4.86 -3.00 16.44
CA ASP A 57 -5.77 -2.13 15.71
C ASP A 57 -7.04 -1.93 16.54
N THR A 58 -7.06 -0.88 17.35
CA THR A 58 -8.19 -0.56 18.22
C THR A 58 -9.39 -0.02 17.43
N THR A 59 -9.24 0.27 16.15
CA THR A 59 -10.32 0.81 15.31
C THR A 59 -11.29 -0.25 14.83
N GLY A 60 -10.85 -1.50 14.72
CA GLY A 60 -11.67 -2.62 14.24
C GLY A 60 -11.63 -2.79 12.72
N ARG A 61 -10.62 -2.24 12.03
CA ARG A 61 -10.43 -2.41 10.59
C ARG A 61 -10.53 -3.89 10.18
N LEU A 62 -11.24 -4.17 9.09
CA LEU A 62 -11.26 -5.52 8.50
C LEU A 62 -9.88 -5.86 7.94
N ALA A 63 -9.29 -6.93 8.43
CA ALA A 63 -7.93 -7.29 8.06
C ALA A 63 -7.85 -8.15 6.81
N ALA A 64 -8.75 -9.08 6.69
CA ALA A 64 -8.69 -10.17 5.72
C ALA A 64 -9.86 -10.11 4.74
N ALA A 65 -10.25 -8.92 4.31
CA ALA A 65 -11.28 -8.71 3.30
C ALA A 65 -10.67 -8.62 1.89
N GLN A 66 -9.77 -9.53 1.58
CA GLN A 66 -9.19 -9.75 0.26
C GLN A 66 -9.13 -11.24 -0.05
N MET A 67 -9.15 -11.53 -1.34
CA MET A 67 -8.94 -12.85 -1.90
C MET A 67 -7.76 -12.82 -2.86
N VAL A 68 -6.98 -13.88 -2.87
CA VAL A 68 -5.83 -14.06 -3.76
C VAL A 68 -6.06 -15.29 -4.61
N GLY A 69 -5.60 -15.28 -5.84
CA GLY A 69 -5.78 -16.43 -6.70
C GLY A 69 -4.95 -16.41 -7.97
N ARG A 70 -5.00 -17.53 -8.64
CA ARG A 70 -4.37 -17.77 -9.93
C ARG A 70 -5.41 -18.26 -10.92
N VAL A 71 -5.37 -17.74 -12.12
CA VAL A 71 -6.19 -18.22 -13.25
C VAL A 71 -5.30 -18.67 -14.39
N THR A 72 -5.64 -19.82 -14.97
CA THR A 72 -5.05 -20.29 -16.23
C THR A 72 -5.72 -19.57 -17.38
N ILE A 73 -4.95 -18.75 -18.10
CA ILE A 73 -5.41 -17.99 -19.24
C ILE A 73 -5.34 -18.80 -20.53
N SER A 74 -4.21 -19.51 -20.73
CA SER A 74 -3.99 -20.34 -21.89
C SER A 74 -3.03 -21.47 -21.56
N SER A 75 -3.42 -22.68 -21.89
CA SER A 75 -2.58 -23.87 -21.76
C SER A 75 -3.01 -24.92 -22.79
N PRO A 76 -2.16 -25.34 -23.73
CA PRO A 76 -2.48 -26.33 -24.75
C PRO A 76 -2.34 -27.76 -24.22
N ASP A 77 -2.89 -28.74 -24.95
CA ASP A 77 -2.66 -30.18 -24.69
C ASP A 77 -1.37 -30.72 -25.33
N ALA A 78 -0.78 -29.96 -26.25
CA ALA A 78 0.45 -30.33 -26.96
C ALA A 78 1.25 -29.11 -27.39
N PRO A 79 2.56 -29.25 -27.68
CA PRO A 79 3.39 -28.17 -28.18
C PRO A 79 2.79 -27.48 -29.42
N GLY A 80 2.73 -26.15 -29.40
CA GLY A 80 2.16 -25.35 -30.48
C GLY A 80 0.64 -25.47 -30.65
N GLY A 81 -0.06 -26.16 -29.75
CA GLY A 81 -1.51 -26.31 -29.76
C GLY A 81 -2.24 -25.02 -29.33
N ALA A 82 -3.54 -25.01 -29.59
CA ALA A 82 -4.45 -24.01 -29.05
C ALA A 82 -4.73 -24.26 -27.55
N ASP A 83 -5.28 -23.29 -26.88
CA ASP A 83 -5.76 -23.42 -25.50
C ASP A 83 -6.75 -24.58 -25.38
N SER A 84 -6.63 -25.35 -24.31
CA SER A 84 -7.46 -26.51 -24.03
C SER A 84 -8.20 -26.36 -22.70
N PRO A 85 -9.50 -26.63 -22.66
CA PRO A 85 -10.29 -26.66 -21.44
C PRO A 85 -9.87 -27.79 -20.47
N ASN A 86 -9.11 -28.79 -20.96
CA ASN A 86 -8.61 -29.90 -20.15
C ASN A 86 -7.37 -29.49 -19.31
N GLN A 87 -6.83 -28.30 -19.55
CA GLN A 87 -5.68 -27.78 -18.82
C GLN A 87 -6.07 -26.63 -17.88
N PRO A 88 -5.51 -26.59 -16.69
CA PRO A 88 -4.57 -27.54 -16.09
C PRO A 88 -5.18 -28.92 -15.89
N SER A 89 -4.38 -29.97 -16.05
CA SER A 89 -4.83 -31.36 -15.85
C SER A 89 -4.94 -31.74 -14.38
N THR A 90 -4.24 -31.01 -13.52
CA THR A 90 -4.26 -31.18 -12.07
C THR A 90 -4.45 -29.84 -11.38
N MET A 91 -5.36 -29.79 -10.44
CA MET A 91 -5.55 -28.66 -9.53
C MET A 91 -5.80 -29.22 -8.13
N GLY A 92 -5.15 -28.60 -7.14
CA GLY A 92 -5.31 -29.04 -5.76
C GLY A 92 -4.57 -28.14 -4.78
N VAL A 93 -4.62 -28.54 -3.53
CA VAL A 93 -3.93 -27.85 -2.44
C VAL A 93 -3.26 -28.86 -1.54
N MET A 94 -2.21 -28.44 -0.86
CA MET A 94 -1.51 -29.20 0.17
C MET A 94 -1.09 -28.28 1.29
N GLY A 95 -0.87 -28.84 2.49
CA GLY A 95 -0.26 -28.09 3.59
C GLY A 95 1.15 -27.63 3.23
N SER A 96 1.51 -26.41 3.55
CA SER A 96 2.88 -25.91 3.30
C SER A 96 3.94 -26.68 4.10
N ASP A 97 3.53 -27.31 5.17
CA ASP A 97 4.39 -28.11 6.06
C ASP A 97 4.33 -29.62 5.77
N ASP A 98 3.68 -30.01 4.66
CA ASP A 98 3.66 -31.42 4.24
C ASP A 98 5.10 -31.90 4.01
N PRO A 99 5.51 -33.00 4.68
CA PRO A 99 6.87 -33.52 4.57
C PRO A 99 7.23 -34.00 3.16
N ASN A 100 6.24 -34.25 2.31
CA ASN A 100 6.47 -34.59 0.92
C ASN A 100 6.66 -33.36 0.03
N LEU A 101 6.44 -32.14 0.55
CA LEU A 101 6.72 -30.91 -0.18
C LEU A 101 8.24 -30.71 -0.20
N THR A 102 8.88 -30.98 -1.31
CA THR A 102 10.31 -30.74 -1.50
C THR A 102 10.58 -29.80 -2.67
N THR A 103 11.56 -28.95 -2.51
CA THR A 103 12.17 -28.17 -3.60
C THR A 103 13.53 -28.76 -4.00
N ASP A 104 13.96 -29.86 -3.37
CA ASP A 104 15.20 -30.54 -3.70
C ASP A 104 15.02 -31.42 -4.94
N GLU A 105 15.53 -30.97 -6.06
CA GLU A 105 15.50 -31.69 -7.34
C GLU A 105 16.30 -33.02 -7.34
N TYR A 106 17.11 -33.21 -6.31
CA TYR A 106 17.87 -34.47 -6.14
C TYR A 106 17.20 -35.46 -5.20
N ASP A 107 16.14 -35.09 -4.53
CA ASP A 107 15.31 -35.99 -3.73
C ASP A 107 14.26 -36.70 -4.60
N ALA A 108 14.71 -37.67 -5.38
CA ALA A 108 13.85 -38.39 -6.31
C ALA A 108 12.68 -39.09 -5.62
N SER A 109 12.81 -39.51 -4.36
CA SER A 109 11.74 -40.19 -3.62
C SER A 109 10.60 -39.26 -3.27
N SER A 110 10.90 -38.11 -2.70
CA SER A 110 9.88 -37.08 -2.38
C SER A 110 9.26 -36.51 -3.64
N MET A 111 10.04 -36.25 -4.68
CA MET A 111 9.50 -35.79 -5.97
C MET A 111 8.57 -36.84 -6.61
N GLN A 112 8.88 -38.13 -6.50
CA GLN A 112 8.01 -39.19 -7.00
C GLN A 112 6.69 -39.26 -6.22
N ILE A 113 6.74 -39.08 -4.91
CA ILE A 113 5.54 -39.04 -4.07
C ILE A 113 4.69 -37.81 -4.45
N GLN A 114 5.28 -36.63 -4.58
CA GLN A 114 4.57 -35.43 -5.01
C GLN A 114 3.91 -35.62 -6.37
N TYR A 115 4.64 -36.18 -7.33
CA TYR A 115 4.09 -36.45 -8.65
C TYR A 115 2.88 -37.38 -8.56
N ASN A 116 3.00 -38.51 -7.90
CA ASN A 116 1.94 -39.55 -7.83
C ASN A 116 0.73 -39.06 -7.01
N THR A 117 0.98 -38.34 -5.93
CA THR A 117 -0.07 -37.93 -4.99
C THR A 117 -0.81 -36.70 -5.47
N TYR A 118 -0.08 -35.70 -5.99
CA TYR A 118 -0.64 -34.40 -6.29
C TYR A 118 -0.72 -34.12 -7.79
N MET A 119 0.35 -34.35 -8.54
CA MET A 119 0.40 -33.93 -9.95
C MET A 119 -0.34 -34.88 -10.89
N ALA A 120 -0.40 -36.17 -10.55
CA ALA A 120 -1.09 -37.19 -11.37
C ALA A 120 -2.51 -37.50 -10.88
N SER A 121 -2.97 -36.88 -9.80
CA SER A 121 -4.27 -37.18 -9.20
C SER A 121 -5.45 -36.51 -9.88
N GLY A 122 -5.19 -35.59 -10.83
CA GLY A 122 -6.23 -34.84 -11.49
C GLY A 122 -6.71 -33.65 -10.65
N ARG A 123 -7.90 -33.20 -10.93
CA ARG A 123 -8.51 -32.09 -10.19
C ARG A 123 -9.09 -32.60 -8.89
N LEU A 124 -8.66 -32.05 -7.78
CA LEU A 124 -9.11 -32.44 -6.45
C LEU A 124 -10.42 -31.76 -6.08
N TYR A 125 -11.36 -32.53 -5.57
CA TYR A 125 -12.63 -32.08 -5.02
C TYR A 125 -12.62 -32.31 -3.50
N PRO A 126 -13.47 -31.61 -2.73
CA PRO A 126 -14.57 -30.74 -3.10
C PRO A 126 -14.16 -29.30 -3.36
N HIS A 127 -15.01 -28.58 -4.08
CA HIS A 127 -14.95 -27.14 -4.21
C HIS A 127 -15.51 -26.50 -2.95
N HIS A 128 -14.71 -25.75 -2.23
CA HIS A 128 -15.24 -24.98 -1.09
C HIS A 128 -16.17 -23.85 -1.52
N ALA A 129 -16.14 -23.47 -2.80
CA ALA A 129 -17.09 -22.52 -3.36
C ALA A 129 -18.53 -22.99 -3.20
N ASP A 130 -18.80 -24.30 -3.32
CA ASP A 130 -20.14 -24.89 -3.18
C ASP A 130 -20.78 -24.57 -1.83
N ASP A 131 -19.97 -24.44 -0.80
CA ASP A 131 -20.44 -24.22 0.56
C ASP A 131 -20.67 -22.73 0.89
N ILE A 132 -20.10 -21.84 0.11
CA ILE A 132 -20.20 -20.39 0.35
C ILE A 132 -21.04 -19.65 -0.68
N GLU A 133 -21.35 -20.29 -1.80
CA GLU A 133 -22.19 -19.74 -2.87
C GLU A 133 -23.63 -20.30 -2.81
N PRO A 134 -24.60 -19.51 -3.25
CA PRO A 134 -24.57 -18.09 -3.62
C PRO A 134 -24.68 -17.15 -2.42
N GLU A 135 -24.79 -17.66 -1.23
CA GLU A 135 -25.24 -16.93 -0.04
C GLU A 135 -24.12 -16.25 0.73
N GLY A 136 -22.87 -16.43 0.32
CA GLY A 136 -21.71 -15.89 1.05
C GLY A 136 -21.58 -16.48 2.45
N ASN A 137 -21.88 -17.76 2.58
CA ASN A 137 -21.95 -18.44 3.88
C ASN A 137 -20.57 -18.85 4.40
N PHE A 138 -19.72 -17.88 4.57
CA PHE A 138 -18.36 -18.08 5.08
C PHE A 138 -18.29 -18.65 6.51
N ASP A 139 -19.39 -18.52 7.27
CA ASP A 139 -19.43 -18.97 8.66
C ASP A 139 -19.77 -20.44 8.81
N THR A 140 -20.19 -21.09 7.74
CA THR A 140 -20.43 -22.53 7.78
C THR A 140 -19.11 -23.24 7.54
N PRO A 141 -18.61 -24.01 8.52
CA PRO A 141 -17.51 -24.92 8.29
C PRO A 141 -17.94 -25.81 7.12
N THR A 142 -17.12 -25.91 6.10
CA THR A 142 -17.46 -26.74 4.96
C THR A 142 -17.70 -28.18 5.43
N ASN A 143 -18.87 -28.74 5.13
CA ASN A 143 -19.15 -30.16 5.33
C ASN A 143 -18.48 -31.02 4.25
N ALA A 144 -17.76 -30.39 3.35
CA ALA A 144 -16.90 -31.12 2.42
C ALA A 144 -15.99 -32.01 3.22
N PRO A 145 -15.82 -33.30 2.84
CA PRO A 145 -14.85 -34.14 3.50
C PRO A 145 -13.54 -33.38 3.49
N ASN A 146 -13.09 -33.05 4.68
CA ASN A 146 -11.90 -32.27 4.84
C ASN A 146 -10.76 -33.12 4.32
N ILE A 147 -10.38 -32.93 3.06
CA ILE A 147 -9.23 -33.62 2.47
C ILE A 147 -7.94 -33.28 3.22
N PHE A 148 -8.02 -32.31 4.13
CA PHE A 148 -6.93 -31.85 4.98
C PHE A 148 -7.11 -32.20 6.45
N ASP A 149 -8.14 -32.97 6.83
CA ASP A 149 -8.34 -33.42 8.20
C ASP A 149 -7.12 -34.18 8.71
N GLY A 150 -6.48 -33.59 9.71
CA GLY A 150 -5.35 -34.19 10.40
C GLY A 150 -4.00 -34.05 9.69
N VAL A 151 -3.90 -33.26 8.64
CA VAL A 151 -2.64 -33.04 7.92
C VAL A 151 -2.28 -31.56 7.96
N TYR A 152 -1.43 -31.18 8.92
CA TYR A 152 -0.65 -29.94 8.92
C TYR A 152 -1.45 -28.63 8.96
N ASP A 153 -2.21 -28.43 10.03
CA ASP A 153 -2.99 -27.20 10.26
C ASP A 153 -2.15 -25.99 10.70
N GLU A 154 -0.87 -26.17 10.98
CA GLU A 154 -0.04 -25.14 11.62
C GLU A 154 0.69 -24.21 10.65
N GLY A 155 0.80 -24.58 9.39
CA GLY A 155 1.44 -23.80 8.33
C GLY A 155 0.46 -23.03 7.45
N GLY A 156 0.94 -22.62 6.30
CA GLY A 156 0.12 -22.10 5.21
C GLY A 156 -0.37 -23.22 4.29
N TRP A 157 -1.01 -22.81 3.20
CA TRP A 157 -1.43 -23.71 2.14
C TRP A 157 -0.63 -23.42 0.88
N SER A 158 -0.24 -24.49 0.18
CA SER A 158 0.35 -24.42 -1.16
C SER A 158 -0.67 -24.89 -2.17
N VAL A 159 -0.85 -24.11 -3.23
CA VAL A 159 -1.66 -24.52 -4.37
C VAL A 159 -0.82 -25.31 -5.35
N ILE A 160 -1.43 -26.32 -5.95
CA ILE A 160 -0.83 -27.15 -6.98
C ILE A 160 -1.60 -26.93 -8.26
N GLU A 161 -0.87 -26.62 -9.31
CA GLU A 161 -1.41 -26.51 -10.67
C GLU A 161 -0.48 -27.25 -11.62
N GLY A 162 -0.98 -28.33 -12.21
CA GLY A 162 -0.23 -29.20 -13.09
C GLY A 162 -0.75 -29.13 -14.52
N HIS A 163 0.15 -28.93 -15.45
CA HIS A 163 -0.14 -28.88 -16.88
C HIS A 163 0.50 -30.07 -17.59
N GLY A 164 -0.20 -30.60 -18.56
CA GLY A 164 0.26 -31.77 -19.31
C GLY A 164 -0.49 -33.04 -18.91
N PRO A 165 0.14 -34.25 -19.08
CA PRO A 165 1.54 -34.46 -19.51
C PRO A 165 1.79 -34.09 -20.98
N TYR A 166 3.02 -33.64 -21.27
CA TYR A 166 3.43 -33.24 -22.61
C TYR A 166 4.53 -34.12 -23.18
N ASP A 167 4.35 -34.52 -24.41
CA ASP A 167 5.44 -34.97 -25.26
C ASP A 167 6.05 -33.76 -25.98
N ILE A 168 7.28 -33.38 -25.63
CA ILE A 168 7.93 -32.18 -26.18
C ILE A 168 9.11 -32.61 -27.05
N PRO A 169 8.94 -32.78 -28.36
CA PRO A 169 10.03 -33.09 -29.28
C PRO A 169 11.08 -31.97 -29.29
N PHE A 170 12.30 -32.32 -29.62
CA PHE A 170 13.40 -31.35 -29.71
C PHE A 170 13.04 -30.17 -30.60
N GLY A 171 13.24 -28.95 -30.08
CA GLY A 171 12.93 -27.71 -30.78
C GLY A 171 11.47 -27.26 -30.70
N GLN A 172 10.59 -28.01 -30.04
CA GLN A 172 9.22 -27.62 -29.77
C GLN A 172 9.09 -26.90 -28.42
N THR A 173 8.04 -26.10 -28.27
CA THR A 173 7.77 -25.33 -27.05
C THR A 173 6.30 -25.44 -26.66
N VAL A 174 6.05 -25.56 -25.37
CA VAL A 174 4.72 -25.39 -24.77
C VAL A 174 4.67 -24.03 -24.10
N ASN A 175 3.67 -23.23 -24.44
CA ASN A 175 3.44 -21.93 -23.80
C ASN A 175 2.24 -22.06 -22.87
N ILE A 176 2.46 -21.78 -21.59
CA ILE A 176 1.43 -21.73 -20.55
C ILE A 176 1.37 -20.30 -20.08
N VAL A 177 0.17 -19.73 -20.05
CA VAL A 177 -0.08 -18.37 -19.58
C VAL A 177 -1.01 -18.42 -18.38
N VAL A 178 -0.54 -17.94 -17.26
CA VAL A 178 -1.30 -17.83 -16.01
C VAL A 178 -1.26 -16.40 -15.51
N ALA A 179 -2.23 -16.02 -14.68
CA ALA A 179 -2.20 -14.74 -13.98
C ALA A 179 -2.43 -14.94 -12.49
N ASP A 180 -1.54 -14.38 -11.68
CA ASP A 180 -1.75 -14.22 -10.25
C ASP A 180 -2.46 -12.89 -10.00
N ALA A 181 -3.49 -12.90 -9.17
CA ALA A 181 -4.31 -11.75 -8.93
C ALA A 181 -4.73 -11.62 -7.46
N VAL A 182 -5.06 -10.40 -7.07
CA VAL A 182 -5.63 -10.08 -5.76
C VAL A 182 -6.85 -9.21 -6.00
N GLY A 183 -7.96 -9.53 -5.33
CA GLY A 183 -9.16 -8.71 -5.26
C GLY A 183 -9.53 -8.41 -3.82
N GLY A 184 -10.26 -7.33 -3.57
CA GLY A 184 -10.67 -7.04 -2.22
C GLY A 184 -11.27 -5.65 -2.01
N LEU A 185 -11.70 -5.42 -0.78
CA LEU A 185 -12.10 -4.10 -0.34
C LEU A 185 -10.91 -3.14 -0.33
N SER A 186 -11.15 -1.91 -0.71
CA SER A 186 -10.14 -0.86 -0.54
C SER A 186 -9.77 -0.68 0.94
N MET A 187 -8.59 -0.13 1.22
CA MET A 187 -8.16 0.13 2.61
C MET A 187 -9.15 1.05 3.34
N ARG A 188 -9.72 2.03 2.64
CA ARG A 188 -10.75 2.89 3.19
C ARG A 188 -12.02 2.12 3.55
N ALA A 189 -12.50 1.25 2.66
CA ALA A 189 -13.68 0.43 2.92
C ALA A 189 -13.45 -0.53 4.10
N LYS A 190 -12.28 -1.18 4.18
CA LYS A 190 -11.91 -2.03 5.31
C LYS A 190 -11.96 -1.29 6.65
N TYR A 191 -11.51 -0.04 6.66
CA TYR A 191 -11.54 0.80 7.85
C TYR A 191 -12.96 1.20 8.23
N ASP A 192 -13.72 1.76 7.29
CA ASP A 192 -15.06 2.29 7.57
C ASP A 192 -16.04 1.18 7.94
N ILE A 193 -16.06 0.09 7.17
CA ILE A 193 -16.92 -1.08 7.44
C ILE A 193 -16.51 -1.76 8.74
N GLY A 194 -15.21 -1.91 8.98
CA GLY A 194 -14.71 -2.50 10.22
C GLY A 194 -15.10 -1.71 11.46
N LYS A 195 -15.11 -0.37 11.41
CA LYS A 195 -15.63 0.48 12.49
C LYS A 195 -17.10 0.26 12.76
N LEU A 196 -17.90 0.16 11.69
CA LEU A 196 -19.33 -0.14 11.81
C LEU A 196 -19.54 -1.52 12.45
N TYR A 197 -18.82 -2.53 11.99
CA TYR A 197 -18.86 -3.87 12.55
C TYR A 197 -18.50 -3.90 14.03
N LYS A 198 -17.40 -3.24 14.41
CA LYS A 198 -16.99 -3.13 15.81
C LYS A 198 -18.04 -2.47 16.69
N ALA A 199 -18.73 -1.46 16.18
CA ALA A 199 -19.80 -0.77 16.90
C ALA A 199 -21.08 -1.63 17.02
N ALA A 200 -21.40 -2.42 15.98
CA ALA A 200 -22.56 -3.30 15.94
C ALA A 200 -22.38 -4.52 16.88
N GLY A 201 -21.20 -5.10 16.91
CA GLY A 201 -20.86 -6.23 17.79
C GLY A 201 -21.54 -7.55 17.44
N SER A 202 -22.08 -7.68 16.20
CA SER A 202 -22.78 -8.87 15.71
C SER A 202 -22.54 -9.09 14.21
N ASP A 203 -22.34 -10.36 13.83
CA ASP A 203 -22.13 -10.76 12.42
C ASP A 203 -23.41 -10.66 11.58
N SER A 204 -24.58 -10.66 12.21
CA SER A 204 -25.86 -10.53 11.53
C SER A 204 -26.32 -9.09 11.28
N GLU A 205 -25.60 -8.11 11.81
CA GLU A 205 -25.94 -6.70 11.66
C GLU A 205 -25.64 -6.21 10.24
N LEU A 206 -26.56 -5.40 9.70
CA LEU A 206 -26.38 -4.77 8.39
C LEU A 206 -25.53 -3.50 8.52
N LEU A 207 -24.38 -3.49 7.88
CA LEU A 207 -23.43 -2.39 7.87
C LEU A 207 -23.63 -1.55 6.60
N SER A 208 -24.04 -0.31 6.76
CA SER A 208 -24.30 0.59 5.63
C SER A 208 -23.04 1.35 5.22
N TYR A 209 -22.60 1.17 3.98
CA TYR A 209 -21.45 1.85 3.40
C TYR A 209 -21.71 2.16 1.92
N ASN A 210 -21.42 3.40 1.50
CA ASN A 210 -21.59 3.87 0.11
C ASN A 210 -22.94 3.52 -0.54
N GLY A 211 -24.03 3.60 0.24
CA GLY A 211 -25.38 3.38 -0.25
C GLY A 211 -25.81 1.91 -0.32
N SER A 212 -24.97 0.97 0.06
CA SER A 212 -25.28 -0.45 0.20
C SER A 212 -25.29 -0.86 1.67
N SER A 213 -26.12 -1.85 2.01
CA SER A 213 -26.19 -2.40 3.37
C SER A 213 -26.05 -3.91 3.30
N MET A 214 -25.03 -4.44 3.92
CA MET A 214 -24.66 -5.86 3.90
C MET A 214 -24.11 -6.26 5.27
N THR A 215 -24.16 -7.55 5.58
CA THR A 215 -23.43 -8.08 6.75
C THR A 215 -21.92 -8.00 6.51
N LYS A 216 -21.14 -8.13 7.56
CA LYS A 216 -19.67 -8.16 7.46
C LYS A 216 -19.19 -9.24 6.46
N ASN A 217 -19.79 -10.43 6.52
CA ASN A 217 -19.40 -11.54 5.64
C ASN A 217 -19.76 -11.25 4.18
N GLN A 218 -20.93 -10.68 3.93
CA GLN A 218 -21.31 -10.26 2.57
C GLN A 218 -20.37 -9.18 2.04
N TRP A 219 -19.95 -8.22 2.88
CA TRP A 219 -18.94 -7.24 2.48
C TRP A 219 -17.60 -7.91 2.15
N ALA A 220 -17.16 -8.88 2.95
CA ALA A 220 -15.94 -9.62 2.68
C ALA A 220 -16.02 -10.43 1.37
N LEU A 221 -17.20 -10.99 1.06
CA LEU A 221 -17.45 -11.74 -0.16
C LEU A 221 -17.30 -10.89 -1.43
N THR A 222 -17.58 -9.60 -1.38
CA THR A 222 -17.34 -8.71 -2.53
C THR A 222 -15.88 -8.67 -2.99
N ALA A 223 -14.95 -9.17 -2.17
CA ALA A 223 -13.56 -9.38 -2.54
C ALA A 223 -13.41 -10.40 -3.69
N ARG A 224 -14.26 -11.43 -3.73
CA ARG A 224 -14.33 -12.41 -4.82
C ARG A 224 -14.70 -11.75 -6.13
N ASP A 225 -15.75 -10.93 -6.14
CA ASP A 225 -16.17 -10.23 -7.36
C ASP A 225 -15.07 -9.32 -7.91
N SER A 226 -14.33 -8.69 -6.99
CA SER A 226 -13.16 -7.89 -7.34
C SER A 226 -12.03 -8.74 -7.93
N LEU A 227 -11.80 -9.93 -7.40
CA LEU A 227 -10.81 -10.89 -7.90
C LEU A 227 -11.19 -11.40 -9.29
N PHE A 228 -12.43 -11.84 -9.47
CA PHE A 228 -12.92 -12.35 -10.76
C PHE A 228 -12.88 -11.29 -11.84
N LYS A 229 -13.24 -10.06 -11.50
CA LYS A 229 -13.07 -8.94 -12.42
C LYS A 229 -11.62 -8.69 -12.84
N THR A 230 -10.68 -9.03 -11.97
CA THR A 230 -9.24 -8.97 -12.31
C THR A 230 -8.87 -10.13 -13.23
N PHE A 231 -9.41 -11.32 -13.02
CA PHE A 231 -9.24 -12.46 -13.94
C PHE A 231 -9.82 -12.17 -15.33
N GLU A 232 -11.05 -11.64 -15.42
CA GLU A 232 -11.66 -11.21 -16.68
C GLU A 232 -10.77 -10.25 -17.46
N ARG A 233 -10.19 -9.27 -16.76
CA ARG A 233 -9.26 -8.31 -17.38
C ARG A 233 -7.99 -8.97 -17.88
N ALA A 234 -7.43 -9.91 -17.13
CA ALA A 234 -6.24 -10.64 -17.54
C ALA A 234 -6.50 -11.49 -18.81
N LEU A 235 -7.65 -12.19 -18.84
CA LEU A 235 -8.09 -12.94 -20.02
C LEU A 235 -8.29 -12.04 -21.23
N ALA A 236 -9.00 -10.92 -21.07
CA ALA A 236 -9.25 -9.98 -22.15
C ALA A 236 -7.96 -9.31 -22.65
N ASN A 237 -7.03 -8.99 -21.77
CA ASN A 237 -5.72 -8.45 -22.14
C ASN A 237 -4.93 -9.45 -22.99
N HIS A 238 -4.91 -10.71 -22.59
CA HIS A 238 -4.27 -11.76 -23.37
C HIS A 238 -4.96 -11.93 -24.75
N ALA A 239 -6.29 -12.01 -24.79
CA ALA A 239 -7.06 -12.15 -26.01
C ALA A 239 -6.84 -10.99 -26.99
N SER A 240 -6.59 -9.77 -26.49
CA SER A 240 -6.25 -8.60 -27.32
C SER A 240 -4.82 -8.60 -27.85
N GLY A 241 -4.01 -9.61 -27.51
CA GLY A 241 -2.57 -9.60 -27.77
C GLY A 241 -1.84 -8.53 -26.96
N TYR A 242 -2.34 -8.21 -25.77
CA TYR A 242 -1.85 -7.17 -24.86
C TYR A 242 -1.95 -5.74 -25.47
N ASN A 243 -2.87 -5.55 -26.40
CA ASN A 243 -3.16 -4.23 -26.95
C ASN A 243 -4.10 -3.46 -25.99
N ILE A 244 -3.55 -3.00 -24.90
CA ILE A 244 -4.27 -2.29 -23.84
C ILE A 244 -4.04 -0.78 -23.95
N PRO A 245 -5.05 0.03 -23.58
CA PRO A 245 -4.88 1.48 -23.52
C PRO A 245 -3.74 1.87 -22.58
N GLN A 246 -2.94 2.84 -22.97
CA GLN A 246 -1.83 3.33 -22.18
C GLN A 246 -2.25 4.53 -21.34
N ALA A 247 -1.86 4.51 -20.06
CA ALA A 247 -2.01 5.69 -19.20
C ALA A 247 -0.99 6.77 -19.61
N PRO A 248 -1.29 8.06 -19.41
CA PRO A 248 -0.31 9.12 -19.59
C PRO A 248 0.88 8.93 -18.66
N TYR A 249 2.01 9.50 -19.04
CA TYR A 249 3.19 9.48 -18.18
C TYR A 249 2.97 10.38 -16.94
N PRO A 250 3.53 10.01 -15.78
CA PRO A 250 3.58 10.93 -14.64
C PRO A 250 4.43 12.16 -15.00
N PRO A 251 4.30 13.28 -14.27
CA PRO A 251 5.15 14.42 -14.50
C PRO A 251 6.63 14.04 -14.40
N GLU A 252 7.46 14.66 -15.23
CA GLU A 252 8.90 14.49 -15.21
C GLU A 252 9.52 15.03 -13.92
N LYS A 253 8.94 16.10 -13.39
CA LYS A 253 9.34 16.72 -12.14
C LYS A 253 8.10 17.05 -11.33
N PHE A 254 8.14 16.75 -10.04
CA PHE A 254 7.12 17.13 -9.07
C PHE A 254 7.79 17.59 -7.78
N GLU A 255 7.49 18.81 -7.35
CA GLU A 255 8.07 19.44 -6.17
C GLU A 255 6.97 19.94 -5.24
N VAL A 256 7.19 19.77 -3.95
CA VAL A 256 6.31 20.26 -2.88
C VAL A 256 7.12 21.15 -1.96
N THR A 257 6.71 22.40 -1.83
CA THR A 257 7.40 23.40 -1.03
C THR A 257 6.50 23.88 0.10
N SER A 258 7.03 23.80 1.31
CA SER A 258 6.37 24.31 2.52
C SER A 258 6.49 25.83 2.62
N GLY A 259 5.37 26.53 2.62
CA GLY A 259 5.31 27.97 2.84
C GLY A 259 4.82 28.32 4.24
N THR A 260 4.61 29.59 4.50
CA THR A 260 4.15 30.10 5.80
C THR A 260 2.63 30.05 5.97
N ASP A 261 1.88 30.12 4.90
CA ASP A 261 0.42 30.17 4.84
C ASP A 261 -0.20 29.12 3.91
N LYS A 262 0.61 28.54 3.04
CA LYS A 262 0.21 27.52 2.06
C LYS A 262 1.35 26.56 1.76
N ILE A 263 1.00 25.41 1.17
CA ILE A 263 1.95 24.46 0.59
C ILE A 263 1.83 24.58 -0.92
N THR A 264 2.94 24.86 -1.59
CA THR A 264 2.99 25.05 -3.04
C THR A 264 3.48 23.77 -3.72
N LEU A 265 2.71 23.28 -4.68
CA LEU A 265 3.04 22.16 -5.53
C LEU A 265 3.35 22.68 -6.94
N SER A 266 4.43 22.19 -7.54
CA SER A 266 4.78 22.52 -8.92
C SER A 266 5.23 21.26 -9.67
N TRP A 267 4.99 21.24 -10.98
CA TRP A 267 5.36 20.10 -11.81
C TRP A 267 5.67 20.50 -13.25
N VAL A 268 6.43 19.62 -13.89
CA VAL A 268 6.72 19.67 -15.32
C VAL A 268 6.09 18.46 -15.98
N ALA A 269 5.23 18.67 -16.95
CA ALA A 269 4.62 17.60 -17.71
C ALA A 269 5.70 16.80 -18.46
N ALA A 270 5.59 15.48 -18.46
CA ALA A 270 6.49 14.64 -19.24
C ALA A 270 6.26 14.85 -20.73
N SER A 271 7.33 14.75 -21.50
CA SER A 271 7.28 14.78 -22.96
C SER A 271 6.91 13.41 -23.53
N GLY A 272 6.13 13.39 -24.60
CA GLY A 272 5.68 12.15 -25.26
C GLY A 272 4.56 11.44 -24.50
N GLY A 273 4.26 10.21 -24.91
CA GLY A 273 3.19 9.41 -24.32
C GLY A 273 1.77 9.87 -24.70
N PRO A 274 0.74 9.23 -24.09
CA PRO A 274 -0.65 9.61 -24.31
C PRO A 274 -0.97 11.04 -23.85
N THR A 275 -1.96 11.65 -24.49
CA THR A 275 -2.39 13.02 -24.18
C THR A 275 -2.85 13.16 -22.75
N VAL A 276 -2.30 14.16 -22.04
CA VAL A 276 -2.76 14.60 -20.72
C VAL A 276 -3.92 15.58 -20.90
N THR A 277 -5.06 15.30 -20.29
CA THR A 277 -6.25 16.15 -20.29
C THR A 277 -6.44 16.93 -18.99
N GLY A 278 -5.73 16.54 -17.92
CA GLY A 278 -5.81 17.19 -16.62
C GLY A 278 -4.87 16.61 -15.60
N TRP A 279 -4.93 17.15 -14.40
CA TRP A 279 -4.13 16.73 -13.25
C TRP A 279 -5.01 16.51 -12.03
N HIS A 280 -4.81 15.41 -11.36
CA HIS A 280 -5.44 15.12 -10.07
C HIS A 280 -4.40 15.23 -8.96
N ILE A 281 -4.65 16.12 -7.98
CA ILE A 281 -3.81 16.29 -6.80
C ILE A 281 -4.44 15.55 -5.63
N TYR A 282 -3.63 14.75 -4.96
CA TYR A 282 -4.04 14.02 -3.77
C TYR A 282 -3.19 14.41 -2.58
N ARG A 283 -3.82 14.45 -1.41
CA ARG A 283 -3.19 14.82 -0.14
C ARG A 283 -3.53 13.81 0.94
N ALA A 284 -2.54 13.38 1.70
CA ALA A 284 -2.73 12.66 2.96
C ALA A 284 -2.29 13.52 4.14
N LYS A 285 -2.96 13.39 5.28
CA LYS A 285 -2.65 14.07 6.53
C LYS A 285 -2.05 13.07 7.53
N GLY A 286 -0.96 13.45 8.18
CA GLY A 286 -0.30 12.68 9.22
C GLY A 286 0.64 11.60 8.71
N THR A 287 0.21 10.77 7.78
CA THR A 287 1.03 9.72 7.18
C THR A 287 0.71 9.54 5.69
N TYR A 288 1.70 9.11 4.91
CA TYR A 288 1.54 8.80 3.48
C TYR A 288 1.08 7.37 3.22
N SER A 289 1.16 6.51 4.20
CA SER A 289 0.75 5.11 4.11
C SER A 289 -0.32 4.79 5.14
N PHE A 290 -1.10 3.74 4.88
CA PHE A 290 -1.87 3.14 5.95
C PHE A 290 -0.90 2.56 6.98
N PRO A 291 -1.18 2.73 8.27
CA PRO A 291 -0.35 2.14 9.31
C PRO A 291 -0.24 0.62 9.11
N ILE A 292 0.96 0.12 9.30
CA ILE A 292 1.21 -1.31 9.34
C ILE A 292 0.45 -1.88 10.55
N ILE A 293 0.03 -3.11 10.41
CA ILE A 293 -0.60 -3.90 11.48
C ILE A 293 0.19 -3.73 12.79
N GLY A 294 -0.50 -3.34 13.84
CA GLY A 294 0.10 -3.12 15.16
C GLY A 294 0.39 -1.65 15.49
N GLU A 295 0.29 -0.74 14.56
CA GLU A 295 0.36 0.69 14.85
C GLU A 295 -1.03 1.24 15.17
N ALA A 296 -1.13 2.02 16.23
CA ALA A 296 -2.38 2.66 16.60
C ALA A 296 -2.81 3.65 15.52
N LEU A 297 -3.89 3.34 14.81
CA LEU A 297 -4.49 4.21 13.79
C LEU A 297 -5.09 5.49 14.38
N ALA A 298 -5.37 5.49 15.69
CA ALA A 298 -6.17 6.51 16.33
C ALA A 298 -5.59 7.92 16.23
N ASP A 299 -4.28 8.05 16.16
CA ASP A 299 -3.61 9.34 16.22
C ASP A 299 -3.11 9.86 14.85
N HIS A 300 -3.12 9.04 13.82
CA HIS A 300 -2.50 9.42 12.55
C HIS A 300 -3.45 10.11 11.57
N GLY A 301 -4.73 10.27 11.88
CA GLY A 301 -5.69 11.09 11.11
C GLY A 301 -5.80 10.77 9.60
N GLY A 302 -4.99 9.83 9.11
CA GLY A 302 -4.78 9.60 7.70
C GLY A 302 -5.41 8.31 7.21
N LEU A 303 -6.54 8.41 6.54
CA LEU A 303 -7.17 7.32 5.81
C LEU A 303 -6.62 7.18 4.38
N GLY A 304 -5.36 7.55 4.19
CA GLY A 304 -4.72 7.61 2.88
C GLY A 304 -4.89 8.98 2.20
N HIS A 305 -4.53 9.01 0.93
CA HIS A 305 -4.60 10.22 0.14
C HIS A 305 -6.02 10.50 -0.36
N GLU A 306 -6.49 11.71 -0.15
CA GLU A 306 -7.77 12.21 -0.67
C GLU A 306 -7.54 13.13 -1.86
N LEU A 307 -8.42 13.05 -2.86
CA LEU A 307 -8.40 13.96 -4.01
C LEU A 307 -8.79 15.35 -3.55
N ILE A 308 -7.87 16.32 -3.67
CA ILE A 308 -8.11 17.71 -3.25
C ILE A 308 -8.28 18.69 -4.41
N ALA A 309 -7.78 18.34 -5.61
CA ALA A 309 -7.95 19.21 -6.77
C ALA A 309 -7.98 18.42 -8.08
N ASN A 310 -8.82 18.93 -9.01
CA ASN A 310 -8.86 18.53 -10.42
C ASN A 310 -8.49 19.76 -11.25
N LEU A 311 -7.39 19.69 -11.99
CA LEU A 311 -6.83 20.83 -12.70
C LEU A 311 -6.77 20.55 -14.20
N ALA A 312 -6.82 21.64 -14.98
CA ALA A 312 -6.66 21.55 -16.44
C ALA A 312 -5.25 21.06 -16.85
N ALA A 313 -5.12 20.53 -18.04
CA ALA A 313 -3.85 20.05 -18.60
C ALA A 313 -2.75 21.13 -18.64
N SER A 314 -3.13 22.40 -18.78
CA SER A 314 -2.20 23.55 -18.82
C SER A 314 -1.67 23.97 -17.45
N ALA A 315 -2.19 23.41 -16.36
CA ALA A 315 -1.73 23.74 -15.02
C ALA A 315 -0.32 23.18 -14.77
N THR A 316 0.52 23.96 -14.14
CA THR A 316 1.91 23.60 -13.76
C THR A 316 2.16 23.79 -12.26
N GLY A 317 1.15 24.18 -11.50
CA GLY A 317 1.23 24.37 -10.07
C GLY A 317 -0.14 24.38 -9.40
N PHE A 318 -0.11 24.19 -8.08
CA PHE A 318 -1.27 24.23 -7.20
C PHE A 318 -0.85 24.76 -5.83
N GLU A 319 -1.69 25.57 -5.22
CA GLU A 319 -1.48 26.10 -3.88
C GLU A 319 -2.50 25.48 -2.92
N ASP A 320 -2.02 24.72 -1.94
CA ASP A 320 -2.87 24.18 -0.89
C ASP A 320 -2.95 25.15 0.29
N GLU A 321 -3.95 26.01 0.24
CA GLU A 321 -4.28 26.98 1.29
C GLU A 321 -5.08 26.36 2.45
N ALA A 322 -5.55 25.11 2.29
CA ALA A 322 -6.30 24.41 3.32
C ALA A 322 -5.39 23.66 4.32
N ALA A 323 -4.08 23.74 4.15
CA ALA A 323 -3.13 23.16 5.08
C ALA A 323 -3.20 23.87 6.45
N ALA A 324 -3.23 23.11 7.53
CA ALA A 324 -3.26 23.64 8.90
C ALA A 324 -1.87 23.61 9.55
N ARG A 325 -1.59 24.58 10.42
CA ARG A 325 -0.34 24.61 11.19
C ARG A 325 -0.25 23.43 12.16
N GLY A 326 0.95 22.89 12.31
CA GLY A 326 1.20 21.76 13.20
C GLY A 326 0.84 20.39 12.61
N GLU A 327 0.41 20.35 11.36
CA GLU A 327 0.06 19.14 10.66
C GLU A 327 1.08 18.83 9.56
N ASN A 328 1.33 17.54 9.35
CA ASN A 328 2.16 17.03 8.28
C ASN A 328 1.30 16.54 7.12
N TYR A 329 1.69 16.91 5.91
CA TYR A 329 0.98 16.53 4.69
C TYR A 329 1.89 15.83 3.70
N TYR A 330 1.32 14.87 2.99
CA TYR A 330 1.98 14.13 1.93
C TYR A 330 1.13 14.21 0.67
N TYR A 331 1.77 14.28 -0.47
CA TYR A 331 1.11 14.52 -1.74
C TYR A 331 1.54 13.51 -2.79
N PHE A 332 0.67 13.31 -3.76
CA PHE A 332 1.03 12.84 -5.07
C PHE A 332 0.15 13.52 -6.14
N ILE A 333 0.63 13.52 -7.36
CA ILE A 333 -0.08 14.01 -8.52
C ILE A 333 -0.20 12.91 -9.58
N GLN A 334 -1.34 12.85 -10.24
CA GLN A 334 -1.55 11.96 -11.38
C GLN A 334 -1.92 12.78 -12.61
N ALA A 335 -1.27 12.49 -13.74
CA ALA A 335 -1.74 12.90 -15.04
C ALA A 335 -2.99 12.10 -15.40
N VAL A 336 -3.99 12.78 -15.96
CA VAL A 336 -5.26 12.20 -16.38
C VAL A 336 -5.28 12.16 -17.90
N GLY A 337 -5.54 10.98 -18.47
CA GLY A 337 -5.61 10.76 -19.91
C GLY A 337 -6.97 11.11 -20.52
N ASP A 338 -7.05 10.98 -21.84
CA ASP A 338 -8.31 11.14 -22.55
C ASP A 338 -9.20 9.90 -22.36
N ALA A 339 -10.39 10.09 -21.82
CA ALA A 339 -11.37 9.03 -21.64
C ALA A 339 -11.79 8.36 -22.96
N ALA A 340 -11.75 9.08 -24.07
CA ALA A 340 -12.08 8.54 -25.39
C ALA A 340 -11.07 7.49 -25.88
N GLN A 341 -9.84 7.49 -25.34
CA GLN A 341 -8.82 6.50 -25.67
C GLN A 341 -8.98 5.17 -24.91
N ASN A 342 -9.89 5.12 -23.96
CA ASN A 342 -10.20 3.91 -23.20
C ASN A 342 -11.72 3.71 -23.13
N ASN A 343 -12.25 3.01 -24.11
CA ASN A 343 -13.68 2.68 -24.21
C ASN A 343 -14.09 1.40 -23.48
N GLY A 344 -13.16 0.76 -22.75
CA GLY A 344 -13.40 -0.49 -22.03
C GLY A 344 -13.28 -1.75 -22.90
N ALA A 345 -12.90 -1.65 -24.18
CA ALA A 345 -12.83 -2.81 -25.09
C ALA A 345 -11.80 -3.86 -24.67
N ALA A 346 -10.76 -3.47 -23.92
CA ALA A 346 -9.77 -4.39 -23.33
C ALA A 346 -10.08 -4.71 -21.88
N MET A 347 -11.34 -4.69 -21.46
CA MET A 347 -11.81 -4.90 -20.07
C MET A 347 -11.16 -3.96 -19.04
N THR A 348 -10.40 -3.00 -19.49
CA THR A 348 -10.00 -1.87 -18.66
C THR A 348 -11.26 -1.05 -18.37
N PRO A 349 -11.57 -0.68 -17.13
CA PRO A 349 -12.75 0.14 -16.87
C PRO A 349 -12.76 1.35 -17.80
N ALA A 350 -13.85 1.52 -18.57
CA ALA A 350 -13.97 2.65 -19.48
C ALA A 350 -13.76 3.97 -18.75
N GLY A 351 -13.07 4.90 -19.36
CA GLY A 351 -12.81 6.22 -18.78
C GLY A 351 -11.34 6.63 -18.84
N ALA A 352 -11.06 7.77 -18.28
CA ALA A 352 -9.70 8.33 -18.28
C ALA A 352 -8.74 7.49 -17.43
N LEU A 353 -7.68 7.02 -18.04
CA LEU A 353 -6.58 6.38 -17.33
C LEU A 353 -5.73 7.43 -16.60
N LYS A 354 -5.14 7.04 -15.50
CA LYS A 354 -4.28 7.92 -14.70
C LYS A 354 -2.86 7.37 -14.63
N SER A 355 -1.90 8.27 -14.57
CA SER A 355 -0.50 7.91 -14.38
C SER A 355 -0.27 7.20 -13.04
N ASN A 356 0.85 6.49 -12.94
CA ASN A 356 1.23 5.81 -11.71
C ASN A 356 1.52 6.84 -10.60
N GLN A 357 0.85 6.67 -9.45
CA GLN A 357 0.98 7.55 -8.28
C GLN A 357 2.33 7.43 -7.57
N HIS A 358 2.96 6.25 -7.58
CA HIS A 358 4.19 6.01 -6.83
C HIS A 358 5.39 6.82 -7.31
N TRP A 359 5.38 7.27 -8.55
CA TRP A 359 6.46 8.11 -9.10
C TRP A 359 6.44 9.55 -8.55
N THR A 360 5.29 10.00 -8.07
CA THR A 360 5.12 11.37 -7.60
C THR A 360 4.78 11.46 -6.11
N GLN A 361 4.61 10.32 -5.43
CA GLN A 361 4.32 10.28 -4.02
C GLN A 361 5.48 10.84 -3.20
N THR A 362 5.19 11.81 -2.32
CA THR A 362 6.17 12.32 -1.37
C THR A 362 6.27 11.42 -0.15
N TYR A 363 7.49 11.25 0.36
CA TYR A 363 7.79 10.47 1.56
C TYR A 363 8.28 11.35 2.70
N LEU A 364 8.67 12.58 2.39
CA LEU A 364 8.96 13.61 3.38
C LEU A 364 7.74 14.50 3.56
N PRO A 365 7.38 14.85 4.80
CA PRO A 365 6.21 15.67 5.06
C PRO A 365 6.44 17.11 4.61
N ALA A 366 5.39 17.72 4.09
CA ALA A 366 5.28 19.15 3.97
C ALA A 366 4.41 19.69 5.12
N SER A 367 4.78 20.80 5.71
CA SER A 367 4.04 21.43 6.79
C SER A 367 4.17 22.96 6.70
N LEU A 368 3.18 23.70 7.22
CA LEU A 368 3.27 25.15 7.24
C LEU A 368 4.38 25.61 8.17
N LYS A 369 5.28 26.41 7.63
CA LYS A 369 6.39 27.03 8.34
C LYS A 369 5.93 28.27 9.10
N ARG A 370 6.75 28.76 10.02
CA ARG A 370 6.48 30.02 10.71
C ARG A 370 6.58 31.19 9.74
N ALA A 371 5.81 32.23 9.99
CA ALA A 371 5.99 33.50 9.27
C ALA A 371 7.38 34.09 9.63
N PRO A 372 8.04 34.76 8.67
CA PRO A 372 9.34 35.39 8.92
C PRO A 372 9.27 36.42 10.04
N GLY A 373 10.33 36.49 10.82
CA GLY A 373 10.51 37.56 11.81
C GLY A 373 10.53 38.92 11.16
N SER A 374 9.97 39.92 11.83
CA SER A 374 9.96 41.32 11.37
C SER A 374 11.31 42.04 11.60
N GLY A 375 12.25 41.37 12.24
CA GLY A 375 13.60 41.90 12.55
C GLY A 375 14.37 40.88 13.40
N LEU A 376 15.61 41.19 13.71
CA LEU A 376 16.53 40.26 14.39
C LEU A 376 16.38 40.22 15.91
N GLU A 377 15.65 41.14 16.53
CA GLU A 377 15.55 41.27 18.00
C GLU A 377 14.90 40.06 18.67
N ASN A 378 13.92 39.45 18.00
CA ASN A 378 13.12 38.33 18.50
C ASN A 378 13.69 36.96 18.16
N VAL A 379 14.80 36.93 17.43
CA VAL A 379 15.43 35.61 17.05
C VAL A 379 15.83 34.87 18.30
N ARG A 380 15.42 33.61 18.35
CA ARG A 380 15.67 32.70 19.48
C ARG A 380 16.26 31.39 18.98
N VAL A 381 17.18 30.84 19.78
CA VAL A 381 17.71 29.49 19.58
C VAL A 381 17.06 28.57 20.60
N VAL A 382 16.40 27.53 20.15
CA VAL A 382 15.68 26.60 21.04
C VAL A 382 15.92 25.13 20.66
N PRO A 383 15.98 24.25 21.68
CA PRO A 383 16.08 24.53 23.12
C PRO A 383 17.44 25.14 23.49
N ASN A 384 17.46 25.99 24.50
CA ASN A 384 18.69 26.55 25.03
C ASN A 384 18.67 26.54 26.59
N PRO A 385 19.46 25.70 27.26
CA PRO A 385 20.48 24.80 26.68
C PRO A 385 19.84 23.62 25.92
N TYR A 386 20.54 23.17 24.89
CA TYR A 386 20.22 21.89 24.22
C TYR A 386 20.88 20.75 25.00
N HIS A 387 20.09 19.77 25.40
CA HIS A 387 20.60 18.62 26.16
C HIS A 387 20.22 17.32 25.45
N VAL A 388 21.22 16.57 24.95
CA VAL A 388 21.01 15.34 24.17
C VAL A 388 20.22 14.27 24.96
N LYS A 389 20.44 14.20 26.28
CA LYS A 389 19.80 13.23 27.18
C LYS A 389 18.59 13.79 27.92
N ALA A 390 18.04 14.94 27.51
CA ALA A 390 16.85 15.49 28.18
C ALA A 390 15.68 14.51 28.09
N ASP A 391 14.94 14.42 29.16
CA ASP A 391 13.74 13.55 29.25
C ASP A 391 12.67 14.00 28.26
N THR A 392 11.83 13.06 27.82
CA THR A 392 10.84 13.24 26.76
C THR A 392 9.86 14.38 27.02
N ASP A 393 9.58 14.70 28.27
CA ASP A 393 8.61 15.74 28.67
C ASP A 393 9.11 17.18 28.47
N VAL A 394 10.39 17.38 28.21
CA VAL A 394 11.04 18.69 28.02
C VAL A 394 11.59 18.86 26.60
N ARG A 395 11.37 17.90 25.72
CA ARG A 395 11.84 17.96 24.34
C ARG A 395 10.84 18.65 23.42
N TYR A 396 11.38 19.47 22.53
CA TYR A 396 10.63 19.84 21.33
C TYR A 396 10.39 18.57 20.48
N SER A 397 9.31 18.58 19.69
CA SER A 397 8.89 17.44 18.87
C SER A 397 9.94 16.96 17.87
N ASP A 398 10.85 17.84 17.44
CA ASP A 398 11.97 17.50 16.58
C ASP A 398 13.17 17.05 17.42
N LYS A 399 13.40 15.76 17.43
CA LYS A 399 14.57 15.16 18.06
C LYS A 399 15.83 15.53 17.30
N ASP A 400 16.90 15.78 18.06
CA ASP A 400 18.25 15.97 17.54
C ASP A 400 18.48 17.23 16.69
N ARG A 401 17.62 18.27 16.82
CA ARG A 401 17.77 19.55 16.12
C ARG A 401 17.72 20.74 17.07
N LEU A 402 18.47 21.77 16.74
CA LEU A 402 18.29 23.10 17.26
C LEU A 402 17.49 23.92 16.24
N ALA A 403 16.53 24.69 16.72
CA ALA A 403 15.75 25.60 15.89
C ALA A 403 16.13 27.06 16.14
N PHE A 404 16.34 27.80 15.08
CA PHE A 404 16.36 29.27 15.08
C PHE A 404 14.96 29.74 14.74
N LEU A 405 14.30 30.37 15.67
CA LEU A 405 12.93 30.86 15.52
C LEU A 405 12.90 32.37 15.38
N ASP A 406 11.87 32.88 14.68
CA ASP A 406 11.64 34.28 14.37
C ASP A 406 12.79 34.90 13.56
N VAL A 407 13.44 34.12 12.69
CA VAL A 407 14.47 34.57 11.75
C VAL A 407 13.81 35.35 10.58
N PRO A 408 14.51 36.31 9.96
CA PRO A 408 14.08 36.89 8.69
C PRO A 408 14.00 35.85 7.60
N GLY A 409 13.06 35.98 6.65
CA GLY A 409 12.85 35.01 5.59
C GLY A 409 14.01 34.89 4.59
N ASN A 410 14.99 35.75 4.64
CA ASN A 410 16.22 35.71 3.88
C ASN A 410 17.36 36.20 4.78
N CYS A 411 18.11 35.24 5.37
CA CYS A 411 19.21 35.55 6.26
C CYS A 411 20.32 34.53 6.16
N THR A 412 21.52 34.87 6.60
CA THR A 412 22.65 33.98 6.75
C THR A 412 22.96 33.78 8.24
N ILE A 413 23.02 32.52 8.68
CA ILE A 413 23.31 32.15 10.06
C ILE A 413 24.69 31.50 10.10
N LYS A 414 25.67 32.16 10.74
CA LYS A 414 27.01 31.61 10.97
C LYS A 414 27.15 31.19 12.42
N ILE A 415 27.51 29.95 12.63
CA ILE A 415 27.66 29.36 13.96
C ILE A 415 29.13 29.26 14.30
N TYR A 416 29.52 29.81 15.46
CA TYR A 416 30.90 29.84 15.93
C TYR A 416 31.06 29.14 17.27
N THR A 417 32.23 28.59 17.52
CA THR A 417 32.63 28.17 18.86
C THR A 417 32.87 29.39 19.76
N GLN A 418 33.02 29.19 21.06
CA GLN A 418 33.38 30.23 22.03
C GLN A 418 34.73 30.91 21.68
N LEU A 419 35.60 30.22 20.95
CA LEU A 419 36.89 30.74 20.54
C LEU A 419 36.86 31.50 19.21
N GLY A 420 35.70 31.59 18.58
CA GLY A 420 35.50 32.29 17.30
C GLY A 420 35.78 31.43 16.06
N GLU A 421 35.92 30.11 16.21
CA GLU A 421 36.06 29.21 15.07
C GLU A 421 34.72 28.98 14.40
N LEU A 422 34.64 29.14 13.09
CA LEU A 422 33.43 28.90 12.30
C LEU A 422 33.15 27.38 12.27
N VAL A 423 31.92 27.01 12.69
CA VAL A 423 31.40 25.64 12.75
C VAL A 423 30.57 25.31 11.54
N GLU A 424 29.61 26.20 11.21
CA GLU A 424 28.64 25.99 10.14
C GLU A 424 28.16 27.34 9.59
N THR A 425 27.73 27.32 8.32
CA THR A 425 27.04 28.44 7.68
C THR A 425 25.76 27.93 7.07
N ILE A 426 24.63 28.51 7.47
CA ILE A 426 23.30 28.17 6.99
C ILE A 426 22.78 29.37 6.19
N GLU A 427 22.49 29.12 4.92
CA GLU A 427 21.84 30.11 4.04
C GLU A 427 20.34 29.87 4.07
N HIS A 428 19.61 30.73 4.78
CA HIS A 428 18.18 30.69 4.93
C HIS A 428 17.51 31.62 3.92
N THR A 429 16.87 31.05 2.89
CA THR A 429 16.28 31.82 1.78
C THR A 429 14.86 31.42 1.43
N ASP A 430 14.21 30.63 2.27
CA ASP A 430 12.91 29.99 1.97
C ASP A 430 11.70 30.81 2.41
N GLY A 431 11.92 32.01 2.93
CA GLY A 431 10.86 32.93 3.34
C GLY A 431 10.19 32.59 4.67
N SER A 432 10.65 31.57 5.38
CA SER A 432 10.09 31.18 6.68
C SER A 432 10.75 31.92 7.85
N GLY A 433 10.15 31.81 9.02
CA GLY A 433 10.68 32.37 10.27
C GLY A 433 11.35 31.32 11.16
N ASP A 434 11.64 30.15 10.63
CA ASP A 434 12.29 29.07 11.36
C ASP A 434 13.33 28.37 10.48
N GLU A 435 14.48 28.09 11.08
CA GLU A 435 15.57 27.35 10.47
C GLU A 435 16.08 26.30 11.46
N TYR A 436 16.58 25.18 10.96
CA TYR A 436 16.99 24.05 11.78
C TYR A 436 18.44 23.68 11.53
N TRP A 437 19.14 23.32 12.62
CA TRP A 437 20.51 22.84 12.58
C TRP A 437 20.64 21.51 13.30
N ASP A 438 21.19 20.51 12.62
CA ASP A 438 21.42 19.16 13.11
C ASP A 438 22.65 19.01 14.01
N GLN A 439 23.27 20.13 14.41
CA GLN A 439 24.46 20.21 15.26
C GLN A 439 25.69 19.51 14.68
N THR A 440 25.83 19.58 13.37
CA THR A 440 27.03 19.12 12.67
C THR A 440 27.83 20.30 12.14
N THR A 441 29.13 20.07 11.94
CA THR A 441 30.02 21.01 11.22
C THR A 441 29.75 20.90 9.71
N SER A 442 30.32 21.83 8.94
CA SER A 442 30.34 21.77 7.47
C SER A 442 30.93 20.47 6.91
N SER A 443 31.75 19.77 7.71
CA SER A 443 32.29 18.44 7.40
C SER A 443 31.47 17.29 7.96
N ARG A 444 30.23 17.56 8.41
CA ARG A 444 29.27 16.60 8.99
C ARG A 444 29.75 15.90 10.28
N GLN A 445 30.65 16.54 11.02
CA GLN A 445 31.06 16.06 12.33
C GLN A 445 30.14 16.62 13.41
N VAL A 446 29.68 15.77 14.30
CA VAL A 446 28.85 16.18 15.43
C VAL A 446 29.65 17.08 16.37
N VAL A 447 29.10 18.24 16.72
CA VAL A 447 29.76 19.22 17.58
C VAL A 447 29.87 18.77 19.04
N ALA A 448 30.87 19.18 19.76
CA ALA A 448 31.08 18.88 21.17
C ALA A 448 30.17 19.70 22.11
N SER A 449 30.09 19.30 23.39
CA SER A 449 29.49 20.14 24.43
C SER A 449 30.25 21.48 24.55
N GLY A 450 29.48 22.56 24.63
CA GLY A 450 30.11 23.90 24.72
C GLY A 450 29.14 25.05 24.56
N LEU A 451 29.66 26.27 24.67
CA LEU A 451 29.02 27.50 24.33
C LEU A 451 29.23 27.79 22.83
N TYR A 452 28.17 28.09 22.13
CA TYR A 452 28.17 28.47 20.72
C TYR A 452 27.55 29.85 20.54
N ILE A 453 27.93 30.52 19.47
CA ILE A 453 27.44 31.85 19.09
C ILE A 453 26.91 31.74 17.67
N ALA A 454 25.64 32.04 17.47
CA ALA A 454 25.05 32.25 16.17
C ALA A 454 25.10 33.73 15.83
N HIS A 455 25.77 34.05 14.75
CA HIS A 455 25.78 35.39 14.13
C HIS A 455 24.82 35.36 12.94
N ILE A 456 23.75 36.11 13.02
CA ILE A 456 22.67 36.13 12.05
C ILE A 456 22.73 37.47 11.30
N THR A 457 22.75 37.40 9.98
CA THR A 457 22.72 38.58 9.10
C THR A 457 21.43 38.53 8.28
N ASP A 458 20.61 39.56 8.37
CA ASP A 458 19.48 39.78 7.45
C ASP A 458 20.04 40.23 6.10
N ASN A 459 19.86 39.38 5.07
CA ASN A 459 20.40 39.66 3.74
C ASN A 459 19.65 40.74 2.97
N VAL A 460 18.56 41.28 3.53
CA VAL A 460 17.77 42.39 2.93
C VAL A 460 18.15 43.73 3.53
N THR A 461 18.37 43.77 4.84
CA THR A 461 18.63 45.02 5.57
C THR A 461 20.11 45.20 5.95
N ASP A 462 20.95 44.16 5.81
CA ASP A 462 22.33 44.07 6.30
C ASP A 462 22.44 44.23 7.84
N GLU A 463 21.34 44.18 8.56
CA GLU A 463 21.36 44.17 10.03
C GLU A 463 21.92 42.84 10.55
N THR A 464 22.58 42.89 11.70
CA THR A 464 23.16 41.70 12.32
C THR A 464 22.74 41.54 13.77
N ALA A 465 22.64 40.28 14.24
CA ALA A 465 22.44 39.99 15.64
C ALA A 465 23.21 38.74 16.05
N GLU A 466 23.55 38.68 17.34
CA GLU A 466 24.21 37.53 17.94
C GLU A 466 23.30 36.86 18.96
N ARG A 467 23.30 35.49 18.94
CA ARG A 467 22.60 34.64 19.93
C ARG A 467 23.54 33.60 20.49
N LYS A 468 23.59 33.55 21.83
CA LYS A 468 24.39 32.56 22.56
C LYS A 468 23.52 31.37 22.95
N PHE A 469 24.03 30.17 22.77
CA PHE A 469 23.36 28.94 23.17
C PHE A 469 24.36 27.88 23.62
N VAL A 470 23.87 26.92 24.41
CA VAL A 470 24.71 25.89 25.03
C VAL A 470 24.24 24.52 24.56
N ILE A 471 25.20 23.68 24.19
CA ILE A 471 24.99 22.27 23.88
C ILE A 471 25.62 21.42 24.98
N ILE A 472 24.84 20.47 25.51
CA ILE A 472 25.25 19.51 26.55
C ILE A 472 25.01 18.10 25.99
N ARG A 473 26.09 17.36 25.82
CA ARG A 473 26.06 15.97 25.31
C ARG A 473 26.42 14.95 26.38
#